data_367d56e1435eff599948b9eb03768e3b
#
_entry.id   367d56e1435eff599948b9eb03768e3b
#
_cell.length_a   1.000
_cell.length_b   1.000
_cell.length_c   1.000
_cell.angle_alpha   90.00
_cell.angle_beta   90.00
_cell.angle_gamma   90.00
#
_symmetry.space_group_name_H-M   'P 1'
#
loop_
_entity.id
_entity.type
_entity.pdbx_description
1 polymer ?
#
loop_
_entity_poly.entity_id
_entity_poly.type
_entity_poly.pdbx_seq_one_letter_code
_entity_poly.pdbx_strand_id
1 'polypeptide(L)'
;MHLSTHTWMRPEPLEVTLKRASSLGYTSIELAGEPSRYHINETQALLKKYDMTCWAVVTIMYGTRDLSAVDPNQREATVGYMKNLVDMAAGLGAEVVTLVPCTVGKLQPKASPQDEWKWVVQGVREVALYAAEKKVRVAIEPLNRFETYLITNVSQVLRLIDDANVPNLGIAFDPFHMNIEEPDMIAALRRCGDKVFDFHLGENNRLSPGDGNLDWPFIIKTLREIGYKGGLAFEAMPPIDRTPNGGFGSLQMEDEPWNVDEGTLQFLKDHASGVLRDDFYTKLLARSAETILPLIK
;
A
#
# COMPACT_ATOMS: atom_id res chain seq x y z
N MET A 1 -6.40 -8.06 14.90
CA MET A 1 -5.43 -7.81 13.80
C MET A 1 -4.99 -9.12 13.22
N HIS A 2 -4.63 -9.16 11.96
CA HIS A 2 -4.14 -10.34 11.27
C HIS A 2 -3.02 -9.96 10.29
N LEU A 3 -2.16 -10.93 9.94
CA LEU A 3 -1.02 -10.67 9.09
C LEU A 3 -1.43 -10.74 7.61
N SER A 4 -1.05 -9.72 6.85
CA SER A 4 -1.28 -9.55 5.41
C SER A 4 0.03 -9.26 4.67
N THR A 5 0.03 -9.36 3.35
CA THR A 5 1.17 -8.97 2.50
C THR A 5 0.69 -8.50 1.13
N HIS A 6 1.50 -7.70 0.45
CA HIS A 6 1.21 -7.19 -0.89
C HIS A 6 1.62 -8.16 -2.01
N THR A 7 0.92 -8.11 -3.15
CA THR A 7 1.30 -8.87 -4.35
C THR A 7 2.27 -8.13 -5.27
N TRP A 8 2.45 -6.82 -5.10
CA TRP A 8 3.27 -6.03 -6.03
C TRP A 8 4.78 -6.06 -5.72
N MET A 9 5.19 -6.40 -4.48
CA MET A 9 6.61 -6.44 -4.08
C MET A 9 7.43 -7.46 -4.86
N ARG A 10 6.82 -8.59 -5.23
CA ARG A 10 7.40 -9.57 -6.14
C ARG A 10 6.33 -10.00 -7.14
N PRO A 11 6.37 -9.47 -8.37
CA PRO A 11 5.41 -9.83 -9.41
C PRO A 11 5.61 -11.28 -9.85
N GLU A 12 4.70 -12.14 -9.39
CA GLU A 12 4.69 -13.58 -9.64
C GLU A 12 3.24 -14.07 -9.76
N PRO A 13 2.98 -15.30 -10.22
CA PRO A 13 1.63 -15.85 -10.24
C PRO A 13 1.01 -15.83 -8.83
N LEU A 14 -0.24 -15.38 -8.72
CA LEU A 14 -0.93 -15.22 -7.44
C LEU A 14 -0.90 -16.50 -6.59
N GLU A 15 -1.04 -17.66 -7.23
CA GLU A 15 -1.00 -18.96 -6.52
C GLU A 15 0.33 -19.20 -5.81
N VAL A 16 1.45 -18.76 -6.38
CA VAL A 16 2.79 -18.89 -5.77
C VAL A 16 2.87 -18.01 -4.53
N THR A 17 2.40 -16.75 -4.64
CA THR A 17 2.35 -15.82 -3.51
C THR A 17 1.46 -16.34 -2.38
N LEU A 18 0.25 -16.82 -2.68
CA LEU A 18 -0.68 -17.35 -1.67
C LEU A 18 -0.12 -18.58 -0.96
N LYS A 19 0.47 -19.51 -1.72
CA LYS A 19 1.09 -20.71 -1.15
C LYS A 19 2.22 -20.36 -0.20
N ARG A 20 3.08 -19.42 -0.57
CA ARG A 20 4.19 -18.94 0.28
C ARG A 20 3.65 -18.26 1.52
N ALA A 21 2.79 -17.25 1.36
CA ALA A 21 2.27 -16.46 2.47
C ALA A 21 1.49 -17.33 3.48
N SER A 22 0.59 -18.21 3.03
CA SER A 22 -0.17 -19.10 3.92
C SER A 22 0.73 -20.04 4.73
N SER A 23 1.81 -20.57 4.11
CA SER A 23 2.77 -21.43 4.82
C SER A 23 3.55 -20.73 5.93
N LEU A 24 3.60 -19.39 5.91
CA LEU A 24 4.28 -18.54 6.89
C LEU A 24 3.31 -17.90 7.90
N GLY A 25 2.03 -18.26 7.86
CA GLY A 25 1.04 -17.79 8.82
C GLY A 25 0.34 -16.48 8.45
N TYR A 26 0.47 -16.01 7.22
CA TYR A 26 -0.34 -14.95 6.67
C TYR A 26 -1.76 -15.47 6.39
N THR A 27 -2.77 -14.70 6.72
CA THR A 27 -4.19 -15.09 6.55
C THR A 27 -4.93 -14.20 5.57
N SER A 28 -4.29 -13.15 5.10
CA SER A 28 -4.86 -12.27 4.08
C SER A 28 -3.80 -11.73 3.14
N ILE A 29 -4.27 -11.09 2.07
CA ILE A 29 -3.42 -10.49 1.05
C ILE A 29 -4.00 -9.15 0.61
N GLU A 30 -3.12 -8.25 0.19
CA GLU A 30 -3.46 -7.03 -0.52
C GLU A 30 -3.05 -7.14 -1.98
N LEU A 31 -4.01 -6.96 -2.86
CA LEU A 31 -3.78 -7.10 -4.29
C LEU A 31 -3.37 -5.77 -4.91
N ALA A 32 -2.35 -5.83 -5.76
CA ALA A 32 -2.01 -4.72 -6.63
C ALA A 32 -3.21 -4.30 -7.48
N GLY A 33 -3.46 -3.01 -7.59
CA GLY A 33 -4.60 -2.41 -8.27
C GLY A 33 -4.54 -2.52 -9.79
N GLU A 34 -4.50 -3.74 -10.29
CA GLU A 34 -4.49 -4.06 -11.72
C GLU A 34 -5.62 -5.07 -12.04
N PRO A 35 -6.87 -4.59 -12.27
CA PRO A 35 -8.04 -5.47 -12.45
C PRO A 35 -7.89 -6.49 -13.58
N SER A 36 -7.12 -6.18 -14.60
CA SER A 36 -6.85 -7.11 -15.72
C SER A 36 -6.02 -8.33 -15.32
N ARG A 37 -5.32 -8.27 -14.19
CA ARG A 37 -4.47 -9.37 -13.68
C ARG A 37 -5.23 -10.32 -12.74
N TYR A 38 -6.39 -9.90 -12.20
CA TYR A 38 -7.10 -10.63 -11.15
C TYR A 38 -8.55 -10.87 -11.54
N HIS A 39 -8.82 -11.99 -12.22
CA HIS A 39 -10.19 -12.40 -12.51
C HIS A 39 -10.91 -12.84 -11.23
N ILE A 40 -12.01 -12.20 -10.89
CA ILE A 40 -12.69 -12.34 -9.60
C ILE A 40 -12.91 -13.81 -9.20
N ASN A 41 -13.56 -14.61 -10.06
CA ASN A 41 -13.87 -16.00 -9.74
C ASN A 41 -12.63 -16.87 -9.52
N GLU A 42 -11.59 -16.69 -10.34
CA GLU A 42 -10.32 -17.42 -10.23
C GLU A 42 -9.57 -17.02 -8.97
N THR A 43 -9.52 -15.71 -8.68
CA THR A 43 -8.89 -15.17 -7.49
C THR A 43 -9.59 -15.67 -6.22
N GLN A 44 -10.92 -15.66 -6.17
CA GLN A 44 -11.69 -16.20 -5.05
C GLN A 44 -11.42 -17.70 -4.84
N ALA A 45 -11.34 -18.49 -5.94
CA ALA A 45 -11.04 -19.92 -5.85
C ALA A 45 -9.63 -20.16 -5.27
N LEU A 46 -8.64 -19.37 -5.67
CA LEU A 46 -7.27 -19.45 -5.12
C LEU A 46 -7.23 -19.02 -3.65
N LEU A 47 -7.86 -17.92 -3.28
CA LEU A 47 -7.95 -17.47 -1.89
C LEU A 47 -8.56 -18.57 -1.00
N LYS A 48 -9.67 -19.15 -1.42
CA LYS A 48 -10.31 -20.25 -0.70
C LYS A 48 -9.41 -21.50 -0.61
N LYS A 49 -8.67 -21.83 -1.68
CA LYS A 49 -7.74 -22.97 -1.70
C LYS A 49 -6.66 -22.87 -0.63
N TYR A 50 -6.18 -21.66 -0.35
CA TYR A 50 -5.11 -21.40 0.61
C TYR A 50 -5.60 -20.88 1.97
N ASP A 51 -6.91 -20.90 2.22
CA ASP A 51 -7.55 -20.37 3.44
C ASP A 51 -7.13 -18.92 3.75
N MET A 52 -7.12 -18.10 2.71
CA MET A 52 -6.77 -16.68 2.78
C MET A 52 -7.92 -15.80 2.32
N THR A 53 -7.92 -14.54 2.77
CA THR A 53 -8.87 -13.50 2.33
C THR A 53 -8.16 -12.39 1.57
N CYS A 54 -8.89 -11.65 0.74
CA CYS A 54 -8.43 -10.36 0.25
C CYS A 54 -8.75 -9.30 1.31
N TRP A 55 -7.74 -8.66 1.89
CA TRP A 55 -7.93 -7.59 2.86
C TRP A 55 -8.18 -6.26 2.17
N ALA A 56 -7.29 -5.92 1.25
CA ALA A 56 -7.38 -4.66 0.51
C ALA A 56 -6.96 -4.80 -0.96
N VAL A 57 -7.30 -3.77 -1.74
CA VAL A 57 -6.76 -3.52 -3.07
C VAL A 57 -6.03 -2.19 -3.03
N VAL A 58 -4.76 -2.17 -3.45
CA VAL A 58 -3.88 -1.01 -3.36
C VAL A 58 -3.70 -0.37 -4.73
N THR A 59 -3.88 0.94 -4.84
CA THR A 59 -3.63 1.68 -6.09
C THR A 59 -2.17 1.61 -6.48
N ILE A 60 -1.90 1.36 -7.76
CA ILE A 60 -0.56 1.45 -8.35
C ILE A 60 -0.50 2.72 -9.19
N MET A 61 0.04 3.80 -8.59
CA MET A 61 -0.03 5.16 -9.12
C MET A 61 1.23 5.51 -9.92
N TYR A 62 1.25 5.14 -11.19
CA TYR A 62 2.31 5.51 -12.14
C TYR A 62 1.75 6.06 -13.46
N GLY A 63 2.61 6.64 -14.28
CA GLY A 63 2.26 7.14 -15.61
C GLY A 63 1.24 8.28 -15.55
N THR A 64 0.06 8.06 -16.10
CA THR A 64 -1.02 9.06 -16.17
C THR A 64 -2.03 8.98 -15.02
N ARG A 65 -1.85 8.11 -14.05
CA ARG A 65 -2.76 7.96 -12.90
C ARG A 65 -2.48 9.07 -11.88
N ASP A 66 -3.24 10.17 -11.95
CA ASP A 66 -3.01 11.37 -11.11
C ASP A 66 -4.30 12.17 -10.94
N LEU A 67 -4.86 12.22 -9.73
CA LEU A 67 -6.03 13.05 -9.40
C LEU A 67 -5.70 14.54 -9.38
N SER A 68 -4.42 14.90 -9.26
CA SER A 68 -3.95 16.29 -9.25
C SER A 68 -3.47 16.75 -10.64
N ALA A 69 -3.74 15.99 -11.71
CA ALA A 69 -3.35 16.34 -13.08
C ALA A 69 -4.04 17.63 -13.56
N VAL A 70 -3.32 18.44 -14.36
CA VAL A 70 -3.89 19.65 -14.97
C VAL A 70 -4.99 19.28 -15.97
N ASP A 71 -4.78 18.23 -16.75
CA ASP A 71 -5.77 17.75 -17.72
C ASP A 71 -6.98 17.11 -17.01
N PRO A 72 -8.20 17.63 -17.21
CA PRO A 72 -9.41 17.06 -16.63
C PRO A 72 -9.71 15.63 -17.12
N ASN A 73 -9.37 15.31 -18.38
CA ASN A 73 -9.58 13.96 -18.92
C ASN A 73 -8.69 12.93 -18.20
N GLN A 74 -7.47 13.33 -17.85
CA GLN A 74 -6.57 12.49 -17.07
C GLN A 74 -7.11 12.24 -15.66
N ARG A 75 -7.67 13.28 -15.00
CA ARG A 75 -8.31 13.11 -13.68
C ARG A 75 -9.52 12.19 -13.75
N GLU A 76 -10.38 12.37 -14.77
CA GLU A 76 -11.55 11.50 -14.99
C GLU A 76 -11.14 10.04 -15.22
N ALA A 77 -10.15 9.79 -16.07
CA ALA A 77 -9.59 8.45 -16.29
C ALA A 77 -9.04 7.85 -15.00
N THR A 78 -8.38 8.65 -14.14
CA THR A 78 -7.88 8.20 -12.84
C THR A 78 -9.02 7.84 -11.89
N VAL A 79 -10.07 8.63 -11.82
CA VAL A 79 -11.29 8.30 -11.05
C VAL A 79 -11.92 7.00 -11.56
N GLY A 80 -12.02 6.83 -12.88
CA GLY A 80 -12.50 5.58 -13.50
C GLY A 80 -11.65 4.37 -13.10
N TYR A 81 -10.34 4.49 -13.14
CA TYR A 81 -9.42 3.46 -12.66
C TYR A 81 -9.70 3.11 -11.18
N MET A 82 -9.79 4.10 -10.29
CA MET A 82 -10.04 3.86 -8.88
C MET A 82 -11.41 3.22 -8.61
N LYS A 83 -12.45 3.58 -9.35
CA LYS A 83 -13.76 2.91 -9.28
C LYS A 83 -13.68 1.45 -9.70
N ASN A 84 -12.90 1.11 -10.72
CA ASN A 84 -12.66 -0.28 -11.09
C ASN A 84 -11.97 -1.07 -9.96
N LEU A 85 -11.10 -0.43 -9.17
CA LEU A 85 -10.50 -1.06 -7.98
C LEU A 85 -11.53 -1.28 -6.87
N VAL A 86 -12.46 -0.36 -6.70
CA VAL A 86 -13.59 -0.53 -5.77
C VAL A 86 -14.45 -1.72 -6.18
N ASP A 87 -14.76 -1.87 -7.48
CA ASP A 87 -15.51 -3.03 -7.98
C ASP A 87 -14.73 -4.34 -7.80
N MET A 88 -13.40 -4.31 -8.02
CA MET A 88 -12.53 -5.45 -7.75
C MET A 88 -12.54 -5.81 -6.26
N ALA A 89 -12.38 -4.84 -5.37
CA ALA A 89 -12.42 -5.04 -3.92
C ALA A 89 -13.76 -5.64 -3.48
N ALA A 90 -14.86 -5.04 -3.90
CA ALA A 90 -16.22 -5.55 -3.59
C ALA A 90 -16.43 -6.97 -4.11
N GLY A 91 -16.00 -7.26 -5.35
CA GLY A 91 -16.09 -8.59 -5.96
C GLY A 91 -15.27 -9.65 -5.22
N LEU A 92 -14.16 -9.28 -4.60
CA LEU A 92 -13.28 -10.17 -3.83
C LEU A 92 -13.64 -10.25 -2.35
N GLY A 93 -14.58 -9.44 -1.88
CA GLY A 93 -14.93 -9.33 -0.46
C GLY A 93 -13.89 -8.60 0.37
N ALA A 94 -13.06 -7.79 -0.28
CA ALA A 94 -12.10 -6.93 0.43
C ALA A 94 -12.80 -5.77 1.11
N GLU A 95 -12.28 -5.35 2.27
CA GLU A 95 -12.87 -4.29 3.08
C GLU A 95 -12.38 -2.90 2.68
N VAL A 96 -11.19 -2.79 2.08
CA VAL A 96 -10.49 -1.52 1.88
C VAL A 96 -9.95 -1.41 0.45
N VAL A 97 -9.98 -0.18 -0.08
CA VAL A 97 -9.12 0.25 -1.19
C VAL A 97 -8.14 1.27 -0.64
N THR A 98 -6.86 0.96 -0.67
CA THR A 98 -5.78 1.89 -0.31
C THR A 98 -5.43 2.74 -1.50
N LEU A 99 -5.44 4.07 -1.29
CA LEU A 99 -5.41 5.06 -2.34
C LEU A 99 -4.30 6.09 -2.09
N VAL A 100 -3.38 6.18 -3.05
CA VAL A 100 -2.45 7.30 -3.21
C VAL A 100 -3.06 8.30 -4.19
N PRO A 101 -3.20 9.61 -3.85
CA PRO A 101 -3.97 10.56 -4.66
C PRO A 101 -3.30 10.99 -5.96
N CYS A 102 -1.98 10.93 -6.06
CA CYS A 102 -1.24 11.39 -7.24
C CYS A 102 -0.16 10.37 -7.64
N THR A 103 0.38 10.55 -8.85
CA THR A 103 1.48 9.73 -9.36
C THR A 103 2.66 9.77 -8.40
N VAL A 104 3.20 8.61 -8.03
CA VAL A 104 4.43 8.49 -7.25
C VAL A 104 5.60 9.09 -8.06
N GLY A 105 6.45 9.84 -7.36
CA GLY A 105 7.52 10.63 -8.00
C GLY A 105 7.13 12.05 -8.42
N LYS A 106 5.87 12.46 -8.24
CA LYS A 106 5.45 13.86 -8.46
C LYS A 106 5.86 14.72 -7.27
N LEU A 107 7.03 15.35 -7.36
CA LEU A 107 7.65 16.13 -6.28
C LEU A 107 7.31 17.62 -6.28
N GLN A 108 6.57 18.10 -7.28
CA GLN A 108 6.17 19.50 -7.40
C GLN A 108 4.79 19.62 -8.05
N PRO A 109 4.00 20.66 -7.68
CA PRO A 109 2.75 20.96 -8.35
C PRO A 109 2.99 21.39 -9.81
N LYS A 110 2.03 21.09 -10.69
CA LYS A 110 2.00 21.56 -12.09
C LYS A 110 0.96 22.63 -12.33
N ALA A 111 0.13 22.92 -11.32
CA ALA A 111 -0.82 24.01 -11.26
C ALA A 111 -0.68 24.77 -9.92
N SER A 112 -1.62 25.64 -9.58
CA SER A 112 -1.62 26.21 -8.24
C SER A 112 -1.87 25.10 -7.20
N PRO A 113 -1.20 25.09 -6.04
CA PRO A 113 -1.46 24.10 -4.98
C PRO A 113 -2.93 24.05 -4.57
N GLN A 114 -3.63 25.19 -4.62
CA GLN A 114 -5.05 25.28 -4.30
C GLN A 114 -5.93 24.56 -5.32
N ASP A 115 -5.61 24.68 -6.62
CA ASP A 115 -6.34 23.98 -7.67
C ASP A 115 -6.10 22.48 -7.60
N GLU A 116 -4.84 22.05 -7.45
CA GLU A 116 -4.52 20.63 -7.33
C GLU A 116 -5.17 20.00 -6.09
N TRP A 117 -5.17 20.69 -4.96
CA TRP A 117 -5.89 20.24 -3.76
C TRP A 117 -7.39 20.08 -4.03
N LYS A 118 -8.02 21.08 -4.64
CA LYS A 118 -9.44 21.04 -4.99
C LYS A 118 -9.77 19.85 -5.90
N TRP A 119 -8.95 19.57 -6.91
CA TRP A 119 -9.17 18.45 -7.82
C TRP A 119 -9.03 17.11 -7.09
N VAL A 120 -8.05 16.98 -6.22
CA VAL A 120 -7.87 15.78 -5.40
C VAL A 120 -9.05 15.57 -4.45
N VAL A 121 -9.51 16.60 -3.74
CA VAL A 121 -10.71 16.52 -2.88
C VAL A 121 -11.93 16.06 -3.67
N GLN A 122 -12.14 16.58 -4.88
CA GLN A 122 -13.26 16.20 -5.74
C GLN A 122 -13.15 14.72 -6.18
N GLY A 123 -11.98 14.30 -6.67
CA GLY A 123 -11.76 12.93 -7.13
C GLY A 123 -11.86 11.91 -6.00
N VAL A 124 -11.23 12.18 -4.86
CA VAL A 124 -11.30 11.32 -3.67
C VAL A 124 -12.74 11.21 -3.16
N ARG A 125 -13.47 12.33 -3.08
CA ARG A 125 -14.88 12.32 -2.69
C ARG A 125 -15.73 11.44 -3.62
N GLU A 126 -15.54 11.57 -4.93
CA GLU A 126 -16.28 10.79 -5.93
C GLU A 126 -16.02 9.30 -5.78
N VAL A 127 -14.76 8.90 -5.63
CA VAL A 127 -14.37 7.49 -5.41
C VAL A 127 -14.92 6.97 -4.10
N ALA A 128 -14.83 7.75 -3.00
CA ALA A 128 -15.31 7.33 -1.70
C ALA A 128 -16.83 7.19 -1.65
N LEU A 129 -17.60 8.05 -2.31
CA LEU A 129 -19.06 7.90 -2.45
C LEU A 129 -19.42 6.63 -3.20
N TYR A 130 -18.75 6.35 -4.32
CA TYR A 130 -18.92 5.11 -5.07
C TYR A 130 -18.60 3.87 -4.23
N ALA A 131 -17.50 3.93 -3.46
CA ALA A 131 -17.08 2.87 -2.57
C ALA A 131 -18.09 2.62 -1.43
N ALA A 132 -18.74 3.67 -0.91
CA ALA A 132 -19.76 3.55 0.11
C ALA A 132 -20.97 2.72 -0.37
N GLU A 133 -21.40 2.90 -1.63
CA GLU A 133 -22.48 2.11 -2.24
C GLU A 133 -22.13 0.60 -2.31
N LYS A 134 -20.85 0.29 -2.44
CA LYS A 134 -20.31 -1.07 -2.48
C LYS A 134 -19.91 -1.61 -1.10
N LYS A 135 -20.06 -0.85 -0.04
CA LYS A 135 -19.62 -1.16 1.35
C LYS A 135 -18.11 -1.36 1.48
N VAL A 136 -17.35 -0.68 0.64
CA VAL A 136 -15.88 -0.65 0.67
C VAL A 136 -15.44 0.66 1.32
N ARG A 137 -14.45 0.59 2.19
CA ARG A 137 -13.77 1.75 2.78
C ARG A 137 -12.65 2.22 1.86
N VAL A 138 -12.33 3.50 1.91
CA VAL A 138 -11.20 4.08 1.20
C VAL A 138 -10.18 4.59 2.20
N ALA A 139 -8.95 4.14 2.13
CA ALA A 139 -7.86 4.56 2.98
C ALA A 139 -6.84 5.39 2.18
N ILE A 140 -6.61 6.64 2.58
CA ILE A 140 -5.61 7.50 1.95
C ILE A 140 -4.25 7.19 2.56
N GLU A 141 -3.27 6.87 1.73
CA GLU A 141 -1.90 6.67 2.14
C GLU A 141 -1.08 7.94 1.93
N PRO A 142 -0.56 8.56 2.99
CA PRO A 142 0.44 9.62 2.88
C PRO A 142 1.81 8.99 2.57
N LEU A 143 2.47 9.46 1.52
CA LEU A 143 3.82 9.04 1.19
C LEU A 143 4.84 10.07 1.67
N ASN A 144 6.09 9.67 1.82
CA ASN A 144 7.15 10.60 2.22
C ASN A 144 7.48 11.64 1.13
N ARG A 145 8.15 12.73 1.53
CA ARG A 145 8.52 13.88 0.68
C ARG A 145 9.41 13.56 -0.51
N PHE A 146 10.00 12.37 -0.55
CA PHE A 146 10.84 11.94 -1.67
C PHE A 146 10.02 11.23 -2.76
N GLU A 147 8.78 10.88 -2.46
CA GLU A 147 7.86 10.18 -3.36
C GLU A 147 6.67 11.04 -3.79
N THR A 148 6.26 12.04 -2.96
CA THR A 148 5.20 12.99 -3.34
C THR A 148 5.42 14.35 -2.69
N TYR A 149 4.81 15.40 -3.28
CA TYR A 149 4.74 16.71 -2.64
C TYR A 149 3.38 16.97 -1.94
N LEU A 150 2.33 16.19 -2.30
CA LEU A 150 0.94 16.60 -2.08
C LEU A 150 0.42 16.23 -0.68
N ILE A 151 0.52 14.95 -0.32
CA ILE A 151 0.04 14.42 0.97
C ILE A 151 1.15 13.57 1.57
N THR A 152 1.81 14.12 2.59
CA THR A 152 3.00 13.50 3.18
C THR A 152 2.85 13.17 4.66
N ASN A 153 1.81 13.65 5.33
CA ASN A 153 1.66 13.46 6.77
C ASN A 153 0.18 13.31 7.19
N VAL A 154 -0.02 12.86 8.41
CA VAL A 154 -1.34 12.62 8.99
C VAL A 154 -2.23 13.86 8.98
N SER A 155 -1.69 15.05 9.27
CA SER A 155 -2.49 16.28 9.30
C SER A 155 -3.10 16.61 7.95
N GLN A 156 -2.36 16.36 6.87
CA GLN A 156 -2.84 16.58 5.50
C GLN A 156 -3.91 15.55 5.11
N VAL A 157 -3.76 14.28 5.53
CA VAL A 157 -4.81 13.27 5.29
C VAL A 157 -6.07 13.61 6.06
N LEU A 158 -5.99 13.97 7.34
CA LEU A 158 -7.15 14.34 8.13
C LEU A 158 -7.87 15.55 7.53
N ARG A 159 -7.13 16.55 7.03
CA ARG A 159 -7.70 17.66 6.29
C ARG A 159 -8.40 17.23 5.01
N LEU A 160 -7.80 16.29 4.25
CA LEU A 160 -8.44 15.75 3.03
C LEU A 160 -9.76 15.04 3.37
N ILE A 161 -9.79 14.25 4.45
CA ILE A 161 -10.99 13.58 4.94
C ILE A 161 -12.08 14.60 5.29
N ASP A 162 -11.72 15.68 6.01
CA ASP A 162 -12.65 16.74 6.40
C ASP A 162 -13.17 17.50 5.16
N ASP A 163 -12.29 17.89 4.24
CA ASP A 163 -12.67 18.62 3.01
C ASP A 163 -13.51 17.74 2.06
N ALA A 164 -13.22 16.44 1.96
CA ALA A 164 -14.03 15.49 1.18
C ALA A 164 -15.38 15.19 1.84
N ASN A 165 -15.46 15.22 3.16
CA ASN A 165 -16.67 15.02 3.96
C ASN A 165 -17.48 13.77 3.56
N VAL A 166 -16.81 12.61 3.63
CA VAL A 166 -17.41 11.29 3.34
C VAL A 166 -17.03 10.33 4.47
N PRO A 167 -17.99 9.61 5.08
CA PRO A 167 -17.76 8.84 6.32
C PRO A 167 -16.91 7.58 6.14
N ASN A 168 -16.84 7.01 4.93
CA ASN A 168 -16.06 5.81 4.64
C ASN A 168 -14.63 6.11 4.13
N LEU A 169 -14.12 7.32 4.43
CA LEU A 169 -12.77 7.74 4.11
C LEU A 169 -11.91 7.74 5.37
N GLY A 170 -10.75 7.11 5.31
CA GLY A 170 -9.80 6.97 6.40
C GLY A 170 -8.36 7.06 5.92
N ILE A 171 -7.45 6.50 6.70
CA ILE A 171 -6.01 6.55 6.47
C ILE A 171 -5.45 5.12 6.38
N ALA A 172 -4.55 4.91 5.42
CA ALA A 172 -3.59 3.81 5.40
C ALA A 172 -2.30 4.33 6.04
N PHE A 173 -1.92 3.77 7.17
CA PHE A 173 -0.77 4.24 7.92
C PHE A 173 0.43 3.34 7.66
N ASP A 174 1.45 3.87 6.97
CA ASP A 174 2.72 3.18 6.79
C ASP A 174 3.80 3.82 7.69
N PRO A 175 4.33 3.10 8.70
CA PRO A 175 5.41 3.57 9.55
C PRO A 175 6.67 4.00 8.79
N PHE A 176 6.99 3.40 7.65
CA PHE A 176 8.11 3.84 6.82
C PHE A 176 7.99 5.30 6.43
N HIS A 177 6.84 5.69 5.88
CA HIS A 177 6.59 7.07 5.47
C HIS A 177 6.48 8.00 6.68
N MET A 178 5.76 7.58 7.69
CA MET A 178 5.49 8.41 8.87
C MET A 178 6.73 8.60 9.77
N ASN A 179 7.65 7.65 9.78
CA ASN A 179 8.96 7.81 10.46
C ASN A 179 9.81 8.93 9.84
N ILE A 180 9.62 9.21 8.54
CA ILE A 180 10.31 10.31 7.84
C ILE A 180 9.60 11.66 8.08
N GLU A 181 8.28 11.67 8.08
CA GLU A 181 7.47 12.90 7.98
C GLU A 181 6.91 13.41 9.31
N GLU A 182 6.68 12.54 10.29
CA GLU A 182 6.11 12.93 11.57
C GLU A 182 7.19 13.11 12.64
N PRO A 183 7.21 14.23 13.37
CA PRO A 183 8.14 14.43 14.49
C PRO A 183 7.97 13.39 15.60
N ASP A 184 6.73 12.91 15.79
CA ASP A 184 6.36 11.82 16.70
C ASP A 184 5.33 10.93 15.98
N MET A 185 5.82 9.84 15.39
CA MET A 185 5.00 8.89 14.63
C MET A 185 3.92 8.24 15.50
N ILE A 186 4.21 7.95 16.77
CA ILE A 186 3.24 7.33 17.69
C ILE A 186 2.14 8.30 18.08
N ALA A 187 2.47 9.56 18.34
CA ALA A 187 1.45 10.60 18.55
C ALA A 187 0.59 10.82 17.30
N ALA A 188 1.19 10.76 16.11
CA ALA A 188 0.46 10.83 14.85
C ALA A 188 -0.49 9.64 14.67
N LEU A 189 -0.05 8.41 14.95
CA LEU A 189 -0.89 7.21 14.90
C LEU A 189 -2.08 7.32 15.88
N ARG A 190 -1.85 7.77 17.11
CA ARG A 190 -2.93 8.01 18.10
C ARG A 190 -3.92 9.07 17.61
N ARG A 191 -3.45 10.12 16.94
CA ARG A 191 -4.29 11.19 16.37
C ARG A 191 -5.20 10.68 15.26
N CYS A 192 -4.79 9.64 14.50
CA CYS A 192 -5.65 9.00 13.50
C CYS A 192 -6.86 8.31 14.14
N GLY A 193 -6.69 7.71 15.33
CA GLY A 193 -7.77 7.04 16.06
C GLY A 193 -8.46 5.95 15.22
N ASP A 194 -9.78 5.97 15.19
CA ASP A 194 -10.64 5.03 14.45
C ASP A 194 -10.63 5.24 12.93
N LYS A 195 -9.93 6.26 12.45
CA LYS A 195 -9.75 6.52 11.02
C LYS A 195 -8.63 5.68 10.39
N VAL A 196 -7.87 4.92 11.15
CA VAL A 196 -6.93 3.94 10.58
C VAL A 196 -7.74 2.78 9.98
N PHE A 197 -7.82 2.72 8.66
CA PHE A 197 -8.56 1.70 7.92
C PHE A 197 -7.64 0.62 7.37
N ASP A 198 -6.37 0.96 7.17
CA ASP A 198 -5.33 0.08 6.72
C ASP A 198 -4.00 0.38 7.40
N PHE A 199 -3.12 -0.62 7.51
CA PHE A 199 -1.83 -0.47 8.15
C PHE A 199 -0.76 -1.31 7.46
N HIS A 200 0.27 -0.65 6.94
CA HIS A 200 1.40 -1.31 6.30
C HIS A 200 2.51 -1.61 7.32
N LEU A 201 3.14 -2.76 7.19
CA LEU A 201 4.31 -3.14 7.98
C LEU A 201 5.59 -2.74 7.25
N GLY A 202 5.76 -1.45 7.03
CA GLY A 202 6.95 -0.86 6.44
C GLY A 202 8.00 -0.56 7.52
N GLU A 203 9.15 -1.24 7.50
CA GLU A 203 10.28 -0.90 8.39
C GLU A 203 10.96 0.39 7.92
N ASN A 204 11.65 1.11 8.81
CA ASN A 204 12.30 2.39 8.48
C ASN A 204 13.33 2.32 7.35
N ASN A 205 13.84 1.14 7.06
CA ASN A 205 14.80 0.85 5.98
C ASN A 205 14.21 0.02 4.84
N ARG A 206 12.87 -0.15 4.78
CA ARG A 206 12.15 -0.97 3.80
C ARG A 206 12.53 -2.47 3.81
N LEU A 207 13.12 -2.96 4.89
CA LEU A 207 13.32 -4.39 5.15
C LEU A 207 12.12 -4.96 5.94
N SER A 208 12.33 -6.13 6.54
CA SER A 208 11.29 -6.75 7.38
C SER A 208 11.17 -6.06 8.74
N PRO A 209 9.99 -6.02 9.34
CA PRO A 209 9.82 -5.66 10.74
C PRO A 209 10.83 -6.39 11.65
N GLY A 210 11.56 -5.60 12.44
CA GLY A 210 12.63 -6.08 13.32
C GLY A 210 14.03 -6.14 12.72
N ASP A 211 14.19 -5.75 11.45
CA ASP A 211 15.50 -5.59 10.79
C ASP A 211 15.89 -4.11 10.64
N GLY A 212 15.21 -3.22 11.37
CA GLY A 212 15.46 -1.78 11.45
C GLY A 212 15.33 -1.25 12.86
N ASN A 213 14.85 -0.02 13.00
CA ASN A 213 14.85 0.74 14.27
C ASN A 213 13.44 0.98 14.83
N LEU A 214 12.37 0.49 14.21
CA LEU A 214 11.01 0.72 14.69
C LEU A 214 10.67 -0.16 15.90
N ASP A 215 10.04 0.43 16.92
CA ASP A 215 9.56 -0.29 18.10
C ASP A 215 8.20 -0.97 17.81
N TRP A 216 8.24 -2.13 17.16
CA TRP A 216 7.03 -2.88 16.79
C TRP A 216 6.15 -3.25 17.97
N PRO A 217 6.66 -3.70 19.13
CA PRO A 217 5.85 -3.89 20.31
C PRO A 217 5.04 -2.66 20.70
N PHE A 218 5.65 -1.47 20.65
CA PHE A 218 4.96 -0.22 20.99
C PHE A 218 3.97 0.22 19.91
N ILE A 219 4.31 0.03 18.64
CA ILE A 219 3.39 0.28 17.50
C ILE A 219 2.15 -0.61 17.61
N ILE A 220 2.31 -1.91 17.79
CA ILE A 220 1.18 -2.86 17.93
C ILE A 220 0.34 -2.57 19.17
N LYS A 221 0.96 -2.21 20.27
CA LYS A 221 0.23 -1.73 21.47
C LYS A 221 -0.61 -0.51 21.15
N THR A 222 -0.05 0.47 20.42
CA THR A 222 -0.77 1.70 20.04
C THR A 222 -1.94 1.39 19.10
N LEU A 223 -1.77 0.48 18.15
CA LEU A 223 -2.88 0.02 17.29
C LEU A 223 -4.03 -0.59 18.10
N ARG A 224 -3.73 -1.37 19.15
CA ARG A 224 -4.75 -1.87 20.07
C ARG A 224 -5.42 -0.75 20.86
N GLU A 225 -4.67 0.23 21.35
CA GLU A 225 -5.18 1.39 22.09
C GLU A 225 -6.21 2.18 21.26
N ILE A 226 -5.97 2.35 19.95
CA ILE A 226 -6.90 3.04 19.04
C ILE A 226 -8.02 2.13 18.50
N GLY A 227 -8.03 0.84 18.87
CA GLY A 227 -9.07 -0.11 18.48
C GLY A 227 -8.92 -0.70 17.07
N TYR A 228 -7.74 -0.59 16.43
CA TYR A 228 -7.50 -1.18 15.12
C TYR A 228 -7.53 -2.71 15.16
N LYS A 229 -8.26 -3.33 14.21
CA LYS A 229 -8.45 -4.80 14.13
C LYS A 229 -8.17 -5.37 12.74
N GLY A 230 -7.77 -4.53 11.79
CA GLY A 230 -7.58 -4.87 10.39
C GLY A 230 -6.33 -5.66 10.08
N GLY A 231 -6.02 -5.74 8.79
CA GLY A 231 -4.81 -6.34 8.26
C GLY A 231 -3.55 -5.53 8.63
N LEU A 232 -2.46 -6.23 8.80
CA LEU A 232 -1.12 -5.68 8.94
C LEU A 232 -0.35 -6.16 7.72
N ALA A 233 -0.27 -5.31 6.69
CA ALA A 233 0.23 -5.70 5.39
C ALA A 233 1.73 -5.47 5.28
N PHE A 234 2.48 -6.56 5.23
CA PHE A 234 3.94 -6.50 5.03
C PHE A 234 4.27 -5.84 3.71
N GLU A 235 5.11 -4.80 3.79
CA GLU A 235 5.60 -4.02 2.66
C GLU A 235 7.10 -3.80 2.77
N ALA A 236 7.85 -4.37 1.82
CA ALA A 236 9.29 -4.23 1.76
C ALA A 236 9.74 -3.87 0.33
N MET A 237 10.70 -2.97 0.25
CA MET A 237 11.38 -2.58 -0.98
C MET A 237 12.87 -2.43 -0.69
N PRO A 238 13.60 -3.54 -0.51
CA PRO A 238 15.03 -3.49 -0.22
C PRO A 238 15.78 -2.71 -1.28
N PRO A 239 16.69 -1.80 -0.89
CA PRO A 239 17.48 -1.03 -1.84
C PRO A 239 18.43 -1.94 -2.62
N ILE A 240 18.57 -1.69 -3.92
CA ILE A 240 19.59 -2.34 -4.76
C ILE A 240 20.91 -1.58 -4.61
N ASP A 241 21.99 -2.28 -4.27
CA ASP A 241 23.32 -1.74 -4.37
C ASP A 241 23.74 -1.63 -5.86
N ARG A 242 23.82 -0.40 -6.34
CA ARG A 242 24.21 -0.06 -7.71
C ARG A 242 25.64 0.43 -7.80
N THR A 243 26.43 0.31 -6.74
CA THR A 243 27.85 0.71 -6.78
C THR A 243 28.66 -0.25 -7.66
N PRO A 244 29.73 0.21 -8.32
CA PRO A 244 30.56 -0.67 -9.16
C PRO A 244 31.18 -1.84 -8.43
N ASN A 245 31.35 -1.73 -7.09
CA ASN A 245 31.89 -2.76 -6.22
C ASN A 245 30.78 -3.60 -5.55
N GLY A 246 29.54 -3.38 -5.96
CA GLY A 246 28.35 -3.91 -5.31
C GLY A 246 28.30 -5.44 -5.32
N GLY A 247 27.87 -5.98 -4.24
CA GLY A 247 27.53 -7.38 -4.08
C GLY A 247 26.19 -7.57 -3.38
N PHE A 248 25.76 -6.55 -2.65
CA PHE A 248 24.54 -6.65 -1.83
C PHE A 248 23.25 -6.78 -2.68
N GLY A 249 23.08 -5.89 -3.66
CA GLY A 249 21.88 -5.89 -4.49
C GLY A 249 21.81 -7.05 -5.49
N SER A 250 22.92 -7.40 -6.12
CA SER A 250 22.98 -8.46 -7.14
C SER A 250 22.63 -9.86 -6.58
N LEU A 251 22.89 -10.10 -5.30
CA LEU A 251 22.57 -11.36 -4.64
C LEU A 251 21.09 -11.50 -4.27
N GLN A 252 20.35 -10.42 -4.26
CA GLN A 252 18.97 -10.34 -3.78
C GLN A 252 17.95 -10.18 -4.90
N MET A 253 18.39 -9.81 -6.11
CA MET A 253 17.54 -9.53 -7.26
C MET A 253 17.62 -10.64 -8.30
N GLU A 254 16.54 -10.82 -9.04
CA GLU A 254 16.53 -11.66 -10.24
C GLU A 254 17.31 -10.94 -11.35
N ASP A 255 18.19 -11.67 -12.03
CA ASP A 255 18.93 -11.15 -13.18
C ASP A 255 18.01 -10.92 -14.38
N GLU A 256 17.03 -11.82 -14.58
CA GLU A 256 15.98 -11.69 -15.58
C GLU A 256 14.61 -11.83 -14.90
N PRO A 257 13.91 -10.72 -14.66
CA PRO A 257 12.58 -10.78 -14.10
C PRO A 257 11.62 -11.41 -15.11
N TRP A 258 11.09 -12.57 -14.78
CA TRP A 258 10.14 -13.24 -15.65
C TRP A 258 8.82 -12.49 -15.71
N ASN A 259 8.38 -12.25 -16.94
CA ASN A 259 7.04 -11.83 -17.32
C ASN A 259 6.46 -10.64 -16.50
N VAL A 260 7.31 -9.69 -16.15
CA VAL A 260 6.91 -8.44 -15.50
C VAL A 260 6.66 -7.41 -16.58
N ASP A 261 5.48 -6.79 -16.57
CA ASP A 261 5.20 -5.70 -17.48
C ASP A 261 6.09 -4.48 -17.19
N GLU A 262 6.33 -3.67 -18.24
CA GLU A 262 7.22 -2.50 -18.16
C GLU A 262 6.80 -1.51 -17.07
N GLY A 263 5.50 -1.32 -16.84
CA GLY A 263 4.97 -0.40 -15.83
C GLY A 263 5.30 -0.87 -14.42
N THR A 264 5.07 -2.15 -14.12
CA THR A 264 5.42 -2.75 -12.82
C THR A 264 6.94 -2.71 -12.60
N LEU A 265 7.74 -3.03 -13.62
CA LEU A 265 9.19 -2.99 -13.51
C LEU A 265 9.69 -1.56 -13.28
N GLN A 266 9.12 -0.58 -13.98
CA GLN A 266 9.44 0.83 -13.79
C GLN A 266 9.05 1.29 -12.38
N PHE A 267 7.86 0.91 -11.91
CA PHE A 267 7.42 1.19 -10.55
C PHE A 267 8.42 0.70 -9.49
N LEU A 268 8.89 -0.56 -9.60
CA LEU A 268 9.91 -1.11 -8.70
C LEU A 268 11.23 -0.33 -8.76
N LYS A 269 11.67 0.06 -9.96
CA LYS A 269 12.90 0.84 -10.15
C LYS A 269 12.80 2.25 -9.58
N ASP A 270 11.64 2.90 -9.71
CA ASP A 270 11.39 4.24 -9.18
C ASP A 270 11.45 4.26 -7.64
N HIS A 271 11.14 3.13 -7.00
CA HIS A 271 11.32 2.93 -5.56
C HIS A 271 12.71 2.40 -5.17
N ALA A 272 13.71 2.57 -6.03
CA ALA A 272 15.09 2.11 -5.83
C ALA A 272 15.23 0.59 -5.58
N SER A 273 14.24 -0.20 -5.99
CA SER A 273 14.21 -1.66 -5.83
C SER A 273 14.20 -2.38 -7.18
N GLY A 274 13.94 -3.68 -7.18
CA GLY A 274 13.86 -4.54 -8.34
C GLY A 274 13.10 -5.82 -8.02
N VAL A 275 13.10 -6.77 -8.95
CA VAL A 275 12.45 -8.06 -8.71
C VAL A 275 13.28 -8.88 -7.74
N LEU A 276 12.73 -9.11 -6.55
CA LEU A 276 13.41 -9.85 -5.49
C LEU A 276 13.53 -11.34 -5.85
N ARG A 277 14.68 -11.96 -5.53
CA ARG A 277 14.84 -13.41 -5.64
C ARG A 277 13.85 -14.13 -4.72
N ASP A 278 13.41 -15.30 -5.16
CA ASP A 278 12.42 -16.14 -4.46
C ASP A 278 12.82 -16.44 -3.01
N ASP A 279 14.05 -16.90 -2.81
CA ASP A 279 14.58 -17.25 -1.49
C ASP A 279 14.74 -16.04 -0.57
N PHE A 280 15.16 -14.90 -1.14
CA PHE A 280 15.30 -13.66 -0.39
C PHE A 280 13.94 -13.10 0.02
N TYR A 281 12.98 -13.04 -0.90
CA TYR A 281 11.61 -12.58 -0.61
C TYR A 281 10.94 -13.49 0.44
N THR A 282 11.12 -14.81 0.34
CA THR A 282 10.61 -15.74 1.34
C THR A 282 11.19 -15.49 2.73
N LYS A 283 12.50 -15.19 2.82
CA LYS A 283 13.15 -14.83 4.10
C LYS A 283 12.58 -13.53 4.68
N LEU A 284 12.32 -12.52 3.85
CA LEU A 284 11.70 -11.26 4.32
C LEU A 284 10.31 -11.50 4.91
N LEU A 285 9.46 -12.27 4.22
CA LEU A 285 8.13 -12.65 4.72
C LEU A 285 8.22 -13.44 6.03
N ALA A 286 9.10 -14.44 6.10
CA ALA A 286 9.30 -15.25 7.31
C ALA A 286 9.73 -14.38 8.50
N ARG A 287 10.70 -13.49 8.29
CA ARG A 287 11.19 -12.57 9.31
C ARG A 287 10.09 -11.63 9.82
N SER A 288 9.27 -11.08 8.92
CA SER A 288 8.11 -10.27 9.29
C SER A 288 7.12 -11.07 10.16
N ALA A 289 6.80 -12.30 9.76
CA ALA A 289 5.90 -13.16 10.50
C ALA A 289 6.46 -13.52 11.90
N GLU A 290 7.75 -13.85 12.01
CA GLU A 290 8.43 -14.12 13.28
C GLU A 290 8.37 -12.94 14.24
N THR A 291 8.48 -11.71 13.73
CA THR A 291 8.43 -10.50 14.55
C THR A 291 7.01 -10.14 14.97
N ILE A 292 6.05 -10.20 14.05
CA ILE A 292 4.70 -9.64 14.26
C ILE A 292 3.71 -10.63 14.87
N LEU A 293 3.72 -11.92 14.45
CA LEU A 293 2.74 -12.89 14.94
C LEU A 293 2.71 -13.02 16.47
N PRO A 294 3.85 -13.05 17.20
CA PRO A 294 3.82 -13.08 18.67
C PRO A 294 3.19 -11.84 19.30
N LEU A 295 3.22 -10.70 18.61
CA LEU A 295 2.71 -9.43 19.12
C LEU A 295 1.19 -9.29 18.92
N ILE A 296 0.58 -10.01 17.99
CA ILE A 296 -0.85 -9.87 17.65
C ILE A 296 -1.74 -11.01 18.16
N LYS A 297 -1.15 -12.05 18.68
CA LYS A 297 -1.86 -13.19 19.34
C LYS A 297 -2.50 -12.82 20.67
#